data_492297e12956cbf0922af1ff90cff03d
#
_entry.id   492297e12956cbf0922af1ff90cff03d
#
_cell.length_a   1.000
_cell.length_b   1.000
_cell.length_c   1.000
_cell.angle_alpha   90.00
_cell.angle_beta   90.00
_cell.angle_gamma   90.00
#
_symmetry.space_group_name_H-M   'P 1'
#
loop_
_entity.id
_entity.type
_entity.pdbx_description
1 polymer ?
#
loop_
_entity_poly.entity_id
_entity_poly.type
_entity_poly.pdbx_seq_one_letter_code
_entity_poly.pdbx_strand_id
1 'polypeptide(L)'
;AVHDGARPLITPEAVSACYQAAREFGASVSAEPVTDTVHRVNNQLLTVETVSRKNLWGMQTPQILELAVLESLLQDVREAGGTITDEISLLIRSGGKARVVENPDWNIKVTYPRDLELAEMILERRRKKSAG
;
A
#
# COMPACT_ATOMS: atom_id res chain seq x y z
N ALA A 1 -5.45 11.89 0.84
CA ALA A 1 -4.55 10.75 1.15
C ALA A 1 -5.13 9.92 2.29
N VAL A 2 -5.10 8.61 2.12
CA VAL A 2 -5.43 7.64 3.17
C VAL A 2 -4.17 6.88 3.54
N HIS A 3 -3.89 6.77 4.83
CA HIS A 3 -2.69 6.11 5.34
C HIS A 3 -3.01 5.22 6.53
N ASP A 4 -2.46 4.01 6.52
CA ASP A 4 -2.56 3.05 7.62
C ASP A 4 -1.85 3.58 8.87
N GLY A 5 -2.56 3.76 9.98
CA GLY A 5 -1.94 4.09 11.28
C GLY A 5 -0.94 3.04 11.78
N ALA A 6 -1.03 1.81 11.25
CA ALA A 6 -0.10 0.73 11.52
C ALA A 6 1.19 0.76 10.66
N ARG A 7 1.43 1.82 9.86
CA ARG A 7 2.68 2.01 9.08
C ARG A 7 3.46 3.24 9.58
N PRO A 8 4.09 3.15 10.75
CA PRO A 8 4.72 4.31 11.40
C PRO A 8 6.01 4.79 10.73
N LEU A 9 6.51 4.07 9.73
CA LEU A 9 7.82 4.32 9.13
C LEU A 9 7.75 5.12 7.82
N ILE A 10 6.58 5.54 7.38
CA ILE A 10 6.44 6.37 6.17
C ILE A 10 7.29 7.63 6.27
N THR A 11 7.95 8.01 5.19
CA THR A 11 8.77 9.22 5.14
C THR A 11 8.05 10.36 4.42
N PRO A 12 8.37 11.64 4.74
CA PRO A 12 7.82 12.79 4.02
C PRO A 12 8.08 12.74 2.51
N GLU A 13 9.24 12.21 2.12
CA GLU A 13 9.65 12.07 0.72
C GLU A 13 8.72 11.08 -0.01
N ALA A 14 8.43 9.92 0.58
CA ALA A 14 7.52 8.94 0.01
C ALA A 14 6.09 9.50 -0.11
N VAL A 15 5.63 10.24 0.90
CA VAL A 15 4.34 10.93 0.85
C VAL A 15 4.32 11.95 -0.30
N SER A 16 5.36 12.77 -0.42
CA SER A 16 5.48 13.79 -1.46
C SER A 16 5.49 13.17 -2.86
N ALA A 17 6.23 12.07 -3.06
CA ALA A 17 6.27 11.35 -4.33
C ALA A 17 4.89 10.80 -4.73
N CYS A 18 4.12 10.27 -3.78
CA CYS A 18 2.75 9.82 -4.02
C CYS A 18 1.83 10.99 -4.40
N TYR A 19 1.94 12.15 -3.73
CA TYR A 19 1.15 13.33 -4.11
C TYR A 19 1.49 13.84 -5.51
N GLN A 20 2.76 13.86 -5.88
CA GLN A 20 3.17 14.26 -7.25
C GLN A 20 2.58 13.31 -8.30
N ALA A 21 2.70 11.99 -8.07
CA ALA A 21 2.13 10.98 -8.97
C ALA A 21 0.60 11.09 -9.06
N ALA A 22 -0.09 11.33 -7.95
CA ALA A 22 -1.55 11.50 -7.97
C ALA A 22 -1.99 12.74 -8.75
N ARG A 23 -1.23 13.86 -8.68
CA ARG A 23 -1.51 15.07 -9.48
C ARG A 23 -1.36 14.81 -10.98
N GLU A 24 -0.41 13.98 -11.37
CA GLU A 24 -0.15 13.67 -12.78
C GLU A 24 -1.11 12.62 -13.35
N PHE A 25 -1.43 11.59 -12.56
CA PHE A 25 -2.16 10.41 -13.02
C PHE A 25 -3.57 10.27 -12.44
N GLY A 26 -4.02 11.20 -11.58
CA GLY A 26 -5.33 11.20 -10.94
C GLY A 26 -5.39 10.40 -9.64
N ALA A 27 -4.58 9.35 -9.51
CA ALA A 27 -4.47 8.55 -8.29
C ALA A 27 -3.09 7.89 -8.19
N SER A 28 -2.63 7.60 -6.97
CA SER A 28 -1.38 6.91 -6.71
C SER A 28 -1.44 6.02 -5.48
N VAL A 29 -0.49 5.09 -5.39
CA VAL A 29 -0.32 4.19 -4.25
C VAL A 29 1.15 3.89 -4.03
N SER A 30 1.60 3.96 -2.78
CA SER A 30 2.91 3.44 -2.38
C SER A 30 2.91 1.92 -2.45
N ALA A 31 3.97 1.33 -2.99
CA ALA A 31 4.08 -0.12 -3.11
C ALA A 31 5.54 -0.57 -3.21
N GLU A 32 5.75 -1.87 -3.05
CA GLU A 32 7.04 -2.52 -3.29
C GLU A 32 6.85 -3.75 -4.20
N PRO A 33 7.86 -4.11 -5.02
CA PRO A 33 7.77 -5.33 -5.83
C PRO A 33 7.77 -6.58 -4.92
N VAL A 34 7.00 -7.58 -5.30
CA VAL A 34 7.02 -8.88 -4.59
C VAL A 34 8.34 -9.59 -4.90
N THR A 35 9.13 -9.86 -3.88
CA THR A 35 10.45 -10.50 -3.98
C THR A 35 10.41 -12.01 -3.75
N ASP A 36 9.47 -12.50 -2.94
CA ASP A 36 9.32 -13.92 -2.65
C ASP A 36 8.69 -14.69 -3.81
N THR A 37 8.91 -16.00 -3.83
CA THR A 37 8.16 -16.89 -4.72
C THR A 37 6.72 -17.03 -4.20
N VAL A 38 5.75 -16.78 -5.09
CA VAL A 38 4.33 -16.80 -4.73
C VAL A 38 3.65 -18.03 -5.31
N HIS A 39 2.97 -18.76 -4.45
CA HIS A 39 2.12 -19.89 -4.83
C HIS A 39 0.69 -19.66 -4.37
N ARG A 40 -0.27 -20.05 -5.20
CA ARG A 40 -1.65 -20.22 -4.74
C ARG A 40 -1.76 -21.55 -4.00
N VAL A 41 -2.48 -21.54 -2.91
CA VAL A 41 -2.79 -22.75 -2.13
C VAL A 41 -4.31 -22.95 -2.08
N ASN A 42 -4.74 -24.20 -1.89
CA ASN A 42 -6.14 -24.52 -1.65
C ASN A 42 -6.49 -24.41 -0.15
N ASN A 43 -7.73 -24.71 0.22
CA ASN A 43 -8.20 -24.64 1.60
C ASN A 43 -7.49 -25.64 2.56
N GLN A 44 -6.77 -26.62 2.02
CA GLN A 44 -5.98 -27.59 2.76
C GLN A 44 -4.49 -27.19 2.87
N LEU A 45 -4.14 -25.95 2.44
CA LEU A 45 -2.79 -25.41 2.40
C LEU A 45 -1.83 -26.19 1.47
N LEU A 46 -2.37 -26.90 0.47
CA LEU A 46 -1.58 -27.55 -0.57
C LEU A 46 -1.36 -26.58 -1.74
N THR A 47 -0.13 -26.53 -2.25
CA THR A 47 0.21 -25.69 -3.41
C THR A 47 -0.50 -26.20 -4.66
N VAL A 48 -1.15 -25.28 -5.41
CA VAL A 48 -1.90 -25.62 -6.63
C VAL A 48 -1.40 -24.89 -7.86
N GLU A 49 -0.73 -23.74 -7.69
CA GLU A 49 -0.27 -22.91 -8.81
C GLU A 49 0.94 -22.06 -8.40
N THR A 50 1.90 -21.95 -9.29
CA THR A 50 2.97 -20.93 -9.16
C THR A 50 2.51 -19.64 -9.82
N VAL A 51 2.46 -18.55 -9.04
CA VAL A 51 2.09 -17.22 -9.55
C VAL A 51 3.34 -16.49 -10.00
N SER A 52 3.37 -16.04 -11.27
CA SER A 52 4.47 -15.20 -11.75
C SER A 52 4.50 -13.89 -10.98
N ARG A 53 5.63 -13.56 -10.37
CA ARG A 53 5.82 -12.29 -9.66
C ARG A 53 6.16 -11.12 -10.59
N LYS A 54 6.31 -11.33 -11.89
CA LYS A 54 6.51 -10.26 -12.86
C LYS A 54 5.31 -9.31 -12.81
N ASN A 55 5.57 -8.02 -12.53
CA ASN A 55 4.56 -6.98 -12.34
C ASN A 55 3.59 -7.23 -11.15
N LEU A 56 3.98 -8.06 -10.18
CA LEU A 56 3.23 -8.26 -8.95
C LEU A 56 3.84 -7.39 -7.85
N TRP A 57 3.01 -6.54 -7.25
CA TRP A 57 3.42 -5.54 -6.27
C TRP A 57 2.62 -5.70 -4.98
N GLY A 58 3.29 -5.56 -3.87
CA GLY A 58 2.67 -5.45 -2.55
C GLY A 58 2.22 -4.01 -2.32
N MET A 59 0.90 -3.79 -2.31
CA MET A 59 0.32 -2.47 -2.09
C MET A 59 0.49 -2.05 -0.63
N GLN A 60 0.91 -0.79 -0.46
CA GLN A 60 1.09 -0.14 0.82
C GLN A 60 0.17 1.09 0.93
N THR A 61 0.45 1.96 1.84
CA THR A 61 -0.11 3.31 1.94
C THR A 61 1.03 4.32 2.06
N PRO A 62 0.87 5.60 1.67
CA PRO A 62 -0.40 6.26 1.36
C PRO A 62 -1.01 5.81 0.03
N GLN A 63 -2.34 5.86 -0.02
CA GLN A 63 -3.15 5.80 -1.23
C GLN A 63 -3.76 7.18 -1.43
N ILE A 64 -3.57 7.77 -2.61
CA ILE A 64 -3.95 9.16 -2.86
C ILE A 64 -4.82 9.21 -4.11
N LEU A 65 -5.98 9.88 -3.98
CA LEU A 65 -6.90 10.16 -5.07
C LEU A 65 -7.72 11.43 -4.74
N GLU A 66 -8.40 11.99 -5.72
CA GLU A 66 -9.26 13.14 -5.49
C GLU A 66 -10.40 12.78 -4.52
N LEU A 67 -10.72 13.72 -3.62
CA LEU A 67 -11.75 13.52 -2.61
C LEU A 67 -13.12 13.21 -3.23
N ALA A 68 -13.51 13.95 -4.27
CA ALA A 68 -14.78 13.74 -4.96
C ALA A 68 -14.88 12.32 -5.58
N VAL A 69 -13.77 11.81 -6.12
CA VAL A 69 -13.71 10.42 -6.65
C VAL A 69 -13.87 9.43 -5.51
N LEU A 70 -13.17 9.62 -4.39
CA LEU A 70 -13.28 8.73 -3.23
C LEU A 70 -14.71 8.73 -2.66
N GLU A 71 -15.33 9.89 -2.52
CA GLU A 71 -16.71 10.03 -2.01
C GLU A 71 -17.70 9.27 -2.90
N SER A 72 -17.59 9.42 -4.23
CA SER A 72 -18.42 8.68 -5.18
C SER A 72 -18.25 7.16 -5.05
N LEU A 73 -16.99 6.69 -5.01
CA LEU A 73 -16.67 5.26 -4.85
C LEU A 73 -17.22 4.68 -3.54
N LEU A 74 -17.14 5.44 -2.45
CA LEU A 74 -17.67 5.02 -1.14
C LEU A 74 -19.20 4.97 -1.13
N GLN A 75 -19.87 5.88 -1.86
CA GLN A 75 -21.32 5.85 -2.02
C GLN A 75 -21.76 4.61 -2.79
N ASP A 76 -21.12 4.30 -3.92
CA ASP A 76 -21.41 3.11 -4.73
C ASP A 76 -21.29 1.82 -3.89
N VAL A 77 -20.28 1.73 -3.03
CA VAL A 77 -20.10 0.57 -2.15
C VAL A 77 -21.18 0.47 -1.09
N ARG A 78 -21.60 1.58 -0.49
CA ARG A 78 -22.70 1.60 0.50
C ARG A 78 -24.00 1.13 -0.12
N GLU A 79 -24.30 1.54 -1.35
CA GLU A 79 -25.49 1.16 -2.09
C GLU A 79 -25.47 -0.33 -2.51
N ALA A 80 -24.30 -0.83 -2.90
CA ALA A 80 -24.10 -2.21 -3.34
C ALA A 80 -23.92 -3.24 -2.20
N GLY A 81 -23.72 -2.79 -0.95
CA GLY A 81 -23.48 -3.66 0.21
C GLY A 81 -22.14 -4.43 0.14
N GLY A 82 -21.13 -3.87 -0.51
CA GLY A 82 -19.83 -4.52 -0.73
C GLY A 82 -18.84 -4.35 0.42
N THR A 83 -17.82 -5.23 0.44
CA THR A 83 -16.68 -5.12 1.36
C THR A 83 -15.56 -4.32 0.70
N ILE A 84 -14.99 -3.37 1.44
CA ILE A 84 -13.85 -2.55 1.04
C ILE A 84 -12.57 -3.21 1.56
N THR A 85 -11.60 -3.43 0.70
CA THR A 85 -10.25 -3.88 1.09
C THR A 85 -9.28 -2.70 1.20
N ASP A 86 -9.30 -1.79 0.24
CA ASP A 86 -8.56 -0.52 0.20
C ASP A 86 -9.16 0.41 -0.87
N GLU A 87 -8.75 1.69 -0.87
CA GLU A 87 -9.28 2.74 -1.74
C GLU A 87 -8.94 2.50 -3.22
N ILE A 88 -7.73 2.00 -3.49
CA ILE A 88 -7.31 1.71 -4.87
C ILE A 88 -8.04 0.51 -5.45
N SER A 89 -8.38 -0.48 -4.65
CA SER A 89 -9.23 -1.60 -5.08
C SER A 89 -10.63 -1.12 -5.51
N LEU A 90 -11.19 -0.13 -4.82
CA LEU A 90 -12.45 0.50 -5.24
C LEU A 90 -12.29 1.20 -6.60
N LEU A 91 -11.23 1.99 -6.75
CA LEU A 91 -10.94 2.69 -8.00
C LEU A 91 -10.81 1.71 -9.18
N ILE A 92 -10.07 0.61 -8.99
CA ILE A 92 -9.89 -0.43 -10.02
C ILE A 92 -11.24 -1.07 -10.39
N ARG A 93 -12.10 -1.38 -9.42
CA ARG A 93 -13.44 -1.95 -9.67
C ARG A 93 -14.33 -1.03 -10.49
N SER A 94 -14.18 0.29 -10.37
CA SER A 94 -14.88 1.29 -11.19
C SER A 94 -14.23 1.52 -12.57
N GLY A 95 -13.18 0.78 -12.92
CA GLY A 95 -12.45 0.92 -14.19
C GLY A 95 -11.34 1.98 -14.16
N GLY A 96 -11.09 2.59 -13.01
CA GLY A 96 -9.99 3.54 -12.83
C GLY A 96 -8.63 2.87 -12.66
N LYS A 97 -7.57 3.67 -12.64
CA LYS A 97 -6.19 3.23 -12.48
C LYS A 97 -5.46 4.16 -11.52
N ALA A 98 -4.49 3.61 -10.77
CA ALA A 98 -3.59 4.38 -9.95
C ALA A 98 -2.14 4.18 -10.38
N ARG A 99 -1.32 5.20 -10.23
CA ARG A 99 0.12 5.11 -10.43
C ARG A 99 0.76 4.44 -9.22
N VAL A 100 1.48 3.36 -9.45
CA VAL A 100 2.33 2.75 -8.43
C VAL A 100 3.58 3.62 -8.24
N VAL A 101 3.85 3.98 -6.99
CA VAL A 101 5.06 4.69 -6.56
C VAL A 101 5.88 3.72 -5.74
N GLU A 102 7.02 3.30 -6.28
CA GLU A 102 7.94 2.44 -5.56
C GLU A 102 8.50 3.17 -4.34
N ASN A 103 8.39 2.53 -3.18
CA ASN A 103 8.98 3.04 -1.96
C ASN A 103 10.28 2.27 -1.66
N PRO A 104 11.45 2.91 -1.82
CA PRO A 104 12.73 2.26 -1.59
C PRO A 104 13.10 2.13 -0.09
N ASP A 105 12.33 2.75 0.80
CA ASP A 105 12.59 2.74 2.24
C ASP A 105 11.57 1.85 2.98
N TRP A 106 11.88 1.55 4.23
CA TRP A 106 11.02 0.76 5.08
C TRP A 106 9.66 1.43 5.30
N ASN A 107 8.59 0.74 4.96
CA ASN A 107 7.21 1.16 5.22
C ASN A 107 6.35 -0.05 5.62
N ILE A 108 6.90 -0.87 6.51
CA ILE A 108 6.24 -2.09 7.00
C ILE A 108 4.91 -1.75 7.70
N LYS A 109 3.95 -2.66 7.57
CA LYS A 109 2.73 -2.65 8.39
C LYS A 109 2.99 -3.44 9.66
N VAL A 110 2.91 -2.78 10.80
CA VAL A 110 2.97 -3.43 12.12
C VAL A 110 1.70 -4.26 12.31
N THR A 111 1.84 -5.57 12.19
CA THR A 111 0.74 -6.54 12.27
C THR A 111 0.95 -7.51 13.42
N TYR A 112 2.20 -7.86 13.70
CA TYR A 112 2.58 -8.78 14.75
C TYR A 112 3.52 -8.11 15.76
N PRO A 113 3.61 -8.60 17.03
CA PRO A 113 4.51 -8.03 18.03
C PRO A 113 5.96 -7.86 17.57
N ARG A 114 6.50 -8.82 16.81
CA ARG A 114 7.87 -8.76 16.23
C ARG A 114 8.08 -7.57 15.29
N ASP A 115 7.02 -7.05 14.67
CA ASP A 115 7.12 -5.92 13.75
C ASP A 115 7.36 -4.60 14.50
N LEU A 116 6.95 -4.52 15.78
CA LEU A 116 7.25 -3.39 16.66
C LEU A 116 8.74 -3.27 16.93
N GLU A 117 9.40 -4.38 17.28
CA GLU A 117 10.83 -4.42 17.55
C GLU A 117 11.62 -3.95 16.30
N LEU A 118 11.21 -4.43 15.12
CA LEU A 118 11.80 -4.00 13.86
C LEU A 118 11.56 -2.50 13.60
N ALA A 119 10.35 -2.00 13.84
CA ALA A 119 10.02 -0.59 13.65
C ALA A 119 10.84 0.31 14.59
N GLU A 120 10.99 -0.06 15.86
CA GLU A 120 11.80 0.66 16.83
C GLU A 120 13.26 0.74 16.41
N MET A 121 13.85 -0.39 15.98
CA MET A 121 15.23 -0.46 15.51
C MET A 121 15.47 0.45 14.29
N ILE A 122 14.53 0.48 13.35
CA ILE A 122 14.62 1.34 12.17
C ILE A 122 14.54 2.82 12.57
N LEU A 123 13.61 3.19 13.44
CA LEU A 123 13.47 4.57 13.94
C LEU A 123 14.71 5.05 14.69
N GLU A 124 15.29 4.21 15.54
CA GLU A 124 16.55 4.53 16.22
C GLU A 124 17.70 4.76 15.22
N ARG A 125 17.81 3.92 14.21
CA ARG A 125 18.81 4.07 13.15
C ARG A 125 18.63 5.36 12.38
N ARG A 126 17.39 5.75 12.07
CA ARG A 126 17.10 7.03 11.40
C ARG A 126 17.49 8.22 12.28
N ARG A 127 17.16 8.20 13.58
CA ARG A 127 17.54 9.25 14.54
C ARG A 127 19.07 9.43 14.61
N LYS A 128 19.82 8.34 14.68
CA LYS A 128 21.29 8.40 14.71
C LYS A 128 21.88 9.00 13.43
N LYS A 129 21.28 8.73 12.26
CA LYS A 129 21.73 9.33 10.98
C LYS A 129 21.40 10.82 10.88
N SER A 130 20.34 11.30 11.52
CA SER A 130 19.93 12.71 11.49
C SER A 130 20.70 13.57 12.51
N ALA A 131 21.39 12.95 13.48
CA ALA A 131 22.14 13.64 14.54
C ALA A 131 23.66 13.75 14.25
N GLY A 132 24.17 13.18 13.19
CA GLY A 132 25.56 13.24 12.75
C GLY A 132 25.71 13.96 11.41
#